data_08de2ddfa3125416b5fdf36073450089
#
_entry.id   08de2ddfa3125416b5fdf36073450089
#
_cell.length_a   1.000
_cell.length_b   1.000
_cell.length_c   1.000
_cell.angle_alpha   90.00
_cell.angle_beta   90.00
_cell.angle_gamma   90.00
#
_symmetry.space_group_name_H-M   'P 1'
#
loop_
_entity.id
_entity.type
_entity.pdbx_description
1 polymer ?
#
loop_
_entity_poly.entity_id
_entity_poly.type
_entity_poly.pdbx_seq_one_letter_code
_entity_poly.pdbx_strand_id
1 'polypeptide(L)'
;MLINNLLKNILLISLVLGLISCSTPQKPIPDRGVVPFEAPTLKLDSRLERLQQARLETASKAEWVSYIQYTEALWEQSSDEQRALIEQDAWITLQAVDLETQQLLIENGAPAVSAWGWLLSSRQQQGLNFKRSMEDLQKVMPEISFSQHLIPELLTHFEELRNTPRTIGVMLPFNERLSAVSEQIRAGILKAYWQSDQTDKLIFFNTKDPADIVKQYTSAKQAGADIIIGPLTPEAIQTLADNDATDLIALNDIDQTAPFVQFSYRNQYETQQLIYHLELERYRHIALLTSDNDTDTKMSHQLQSSWSASHEFPLTVQSYPQQNPNLRAEMSKVLNSDASQSRAGHLSRTINQPIEFFPRTRKDLEAMILMGDEKQIAILRPQLDYYLLDLPIYGTSMLTPDQLSHAKPNRDLKNIRFPSFPAALDPSPLENGLEAFGWDSFLVATHKDLLAPGLMVHGAMGQHSITATNKVFTKLTWSRFLNNGQLVPLYPEKFTPPYFGQLESDYENNLSPDEMDKIRQDLLNEITQPRFDELPERPSFTF
;
A
#
# COMPACT_ATOMS: atom_id res chain seq x y z
N MET A 1 13.39 -45.65 -36.61
CA MET A 1 12.56 -45.20 -37.75
C MET A 1 11.08 -44.89 -37.34
N LEU A 2 10.62 -45.27 -36.15
CA LEU A 2 9.26 -45.04 -35.66
C LEU A 2 9.06 -43.72 -34.92
N ILE A 3 10.10 -43.11 -34.38
CA ILE A 3 10.03 -41.86 -33.59
C ILE A 3 9.93 -40.60 -34.47
N ASN A 4 10.46 -40.62 -35.68
CA ASN A 4 10.39 -39.47 -36.60
C ASN A 4 9.02 -39.28 -37.29
N ASN A 5 8.17 -40.30 -37.32
CA ASN A 5 6.84 -40.19 -37.89
C ASN A 5 5.80 -39.69 -36.87
N LEU A 6 6.08 -39.86 -35.56
CA LEU A 6 5.19 -39.36 -34.50
C LEU A 6 5.31 -37.83 -34.32
N LEU A 7 6.52 -37.28 -34.44
CA LEU A 7 6.78 -35.85 -34.36
C LEU A 7 6.24 -35.06 -35.56
N LYS A 8 6.22 -35.63 -36.75
CA LYS A 8 5.61 -34.99 -37.93
C LYS A 8 4.09 -34.95 -37.90
N ASN A 9 3.46 -35.93 -37.30
CA ASN A 9 1.98 -35.94 -37.17
C ASN A 9 1.48 -35.01 -36.05
N ILE A 10 2.25 -34.77 -35.00
CA ILE A 10 1.93 -33.81 -33.95
C ILE A 10 2.06 -32.36 -34.45
N LEU A 11 3.04 -32.08 -35.31
CA LEU A 11 3.22 -30.74 -35.90
C LEU A 11 2.16 -30.39 -36.96
N LEU A 12 1.58 -31.39 -37.64
CA LEU A 12 0.50 -31.18 -38.62
C LEU A 12 -0.86 -31.00 -37.94
N ILE A 13 -1.10 -31.61 -36.79
CA ILE A 13 -2.36 -31.47 -36.04
C ILE A 13 -2.43 -30.11 -35.33
N SER A 14 -1.33 -29.55 -34.89
CA SER A 14 -1.29 -28.20 -34.30
C SER A 14 -1.45 -27.07 -35.33
N LEU A 15 -1.21 -27.33 -36.62
CA LEU A 15 -1.38 -26.31 -37.67
C LEU A 15 -2.81 -26.30 -38.26
N VAL A 16 -3.61 -27.36 -38.08
CA VAL A 16 -4.99 -27.45 -38.60
C VAL A 16 -6.04 -27.00 -37.57
N LEU A 17 -5.69 -26.97 -36.28
CA LEU A 17 -6.59 -26.48 -35.21
C LEU A 17 -6.56 -24.96 -35.03
N GLY A 18 -5.71 -24.24 -35.74
CA GLY A 18 -5.60 -22.76 -35.69
C GLY A 18 -6.50 -22.00 -36.66
N LEU A 19 -7.33 -22.65 -37.49
CA LEU A 19 -8.09 -21.99 -38.56
C LEU A 19 -9.62 -22.14 -38.49
N ILE A 20 -10.19 -22.64 -37.40
CA ILE A 20 -11.66 -22.69 -37.25
C ILE A 20 -12.03 -22.00 -35.93
N SER A 21 -11.85 -20.69 -35.88
CA SER A 21 -12.57 -19.82 -34.95
C SER A 21 -13.45 -18.89 -35.76
N CYS A 22 -14.64 -19.37 -36.09
CA CYS A 22 -15.72 -18.51 -36.57
C CYS A 22 -16.22 -17.67 -35.38
N SER A 23 -15.75 -16.45 -35.27
CA SER A 23 -16.34 -15.45 -34.40
C SER A 23 -17.68 -15.02 -34.97
N THR A 24 -18.78 -15.39 -34.32
CA THR A 24 -20.06 -14.70 -34.48
C THR A 24 -19.93 -13.26 -34.01
N PRO A 25 -20.39 -12.26 -34.78
CA PRO A 25 -20.34 -10.87 -34.33
C PRO A 25 -21.32 -10.68 -33.16
N GLN A 26 -20.79 -10.54 -31.94
CA GLN A 26 -21.55 -10.03 -30.81
C GLN A 26 -21.91 -8.56 -31.07
N LYS A 27 -23.19 -8.24 -30.92
CA LYS A 27 -23.64 -6.84 -30.88
C LYS A 27 -22.95 -6.11 -29.75
N PRO A 28 -22.45 -4.90 -29.98
CA PRO A 28 -21.85 -4.10 -28.92
C PRO A 28 -22.90 -3.77 -27.86
N ILE A 29 -22.69 -4.21 -26.63
CA ILE A 29 -23.39 -3.74 -25.43
C ILE A 29 -22.90 -2.31 -25.20
N PRO A 30 -23.74 -1.31 -24.93
CA PRO A 30 -23.29 0.03 -24.61
C PRO A 30 -22.53 0.01 -23.30
N ASP A 31 -21.21 0.15 -23.42
CA ASP A 31 -20.28 0.24 -22.32
C ASP A 31 -20.47 1.59 -21.61
N ARG A 32 -20.97 1.57 -20.38
CA ARG A 32 -20.86 2.64 -19.38
C ARG A 32 -19.95 2.16 -18.26
N GLY A 33 -18.77 1.71 -18.60
CA GLY A 33 -17.76 1.29 -17.65
C GLY A 33 -16.40 1.64 -18.22
N VAL A 34 -15.59 2.26 -17.41
CA VAL A 34 -14.17 2.58 -17.58
C VAL A 34 -13.63 2.16 -18.95
N VAL A 35 -13.63 3.11 -19.89
CA VAL A 35 -12.95 2.94 -21.17
C VAL A 35 -11.50 2.65 -20.86
N PRO A 36 -10.91 1.51 -21.27
CA PRO A 36 -9.46 1.39 -21.25
C PRO A 36 -8.91 2.58 -22.05
N PHE A 37 -8.16 3.43 -21.37
CA PHE A 37 -7.55 4.59 -22.02
C PHE A 37 -6.54 4.06 -23.04
N GLU A 38 -6.97 3.93 -24.30
CA GLU A 38 -6.05 3.76 -25.41
C GLU A 38 -5.27 5.07 -25.50
N ALA A 39 -3.96 4.99 -25.28
CA ALA A 39 -3.09 6.15 -25.44
C ALA A 39 -3.34 6.78 -26.81
N PRO A 40 -3.74 8.05 -26.87
CA PRO A 40 -4.11 8.69 -28.12
C PRO A 40 -2.90 8.73 -29.06
N THR A 41 -3.07 8.29 -30.30
CA THR A 41 -2.04 8.33 -31.33
C THR A 41 -1.82 9.76 -31.80
N LEU A 42 -0.79 10.41 -31.26
CA LEU A 42 -0.33 11.72 -31.68
C LEU A 42 0.18 11.67 -33.14
N LYS A 43 -0.45 12.40 -34.05
CA LYS A 43 0.11 12.64 -35.37
C LYS A 43 1.10 13.80 -35.28
N LEU A 44 2.39 13.51 -35.33
CA LEU A 44 3.49 14.46 -35.17
C LEU A 44 4.23 14.66 -36.49
N ASP A 45 4.89 15.82 -36.67
CA ASP A 45 5.87 16.00 -37.72
C ASP A 45 7.18 15.24 -37.39
N SER A 46 8.10 15.14 -38.33
CA SER A 46 9.33 14.35 -38.20
C SER A 46 10.27 14.81 -37.07
N ARG A 47 10.11 16.03 -36.55
CA ARG A 47 10.89 16.55 -35.43
C ARG A 47 10.24 16.17 -34.11
N LEU A 48 8.94 16.33 -34.02
CA LEU A 48 8.15 15.91 -32.85
C LEU A 48 8.15 14.41 -32.69
N GLU A 49 8.14 13.65 -33.80
CA GLU A 49 8.30 12.18 -33.76
C GLU A 49 9.60 11.75 -33.07
N ARG A 50 10.72 12.43 -33.35
CA ARG A 50 12.02 12.14 -32.70
C ARG A 50 11.98 12.46 -31.20
N LEU A 51 11.37 13.56 -30.78
CA LEU A 51 11.20 13.89 -29.35
C LEU A 51 10.33 12.86 -28.66
N GLN A 52 9.23 12.46 -29.28
CA GLN A 52 8.34 11.43 -28.75
C GLN A 52 9.06 10.07 -28.62
N GLN A 53 9.85 9.68 -29.61
CA GLN A 53 10.62 8.45 -29.55
C GLN A 53 11.67 8.48 -28.41
N ALA A 54 12.40 9.60 -28.27
CA ALA A 54 13.37 9.77 -27.18
C ALA A 54 12.69 9.72 -25.81
N ARG A 55 11.52 10.35 -25.68
CA ARG A 55 10.69 10.32 -24.47
C ARG A 55 10.29 8.88 -24.09
N LEU A 56 9.77 8.09 -25.04
CA LEU A 56 9.38 6.70 -24.81
C LEU A 56 10.57 5.82 -24.47
N GLU A 57 11.71 6.05 -25.10
CA GLU A 57 12.94 5.31 -24.81
C GLU A 57 13.43 5.57 -23.38
N THR A 58 13.42 6.82 -22.91
CA THR A 58 13.79 7.18 -21.54
C THR A 58 12.82 6.61 -20.51
N ALA A 59 11.51 6.60 -20.79
CA ALA A 59 10.53 5.94 -19.94
C ALA A 59 10.81 4.44 -19.79
N SER A 60 11.12 3.75 -20.87
CA SER A 60 11.43 2.31 -20.85
C SER A 60 12.68 1.94 -20.04
N LYS A 61 13.58 2.92 -19.86
CA LYS A 61 14.81 2.79 -19.06
C LYS A 61 14.67 3.35 -17.65
N ALA A 62 13.50 3.85 -17.28
CA ALA A 62 13.26 4.57 -16.01
C ALA A 62 14.17 5.81 -15.82
N GLU A 63 14.59 6.45 -16.90
CA GLU A 63 15.39 7.70 -16.90
C GLU A 63 14.46 8.91 -16.75
N TRP A 64 13.82 9.06 -15.59
CA TRP A 64 12.70 9.97 -15.37
C TRP A 64 13.02 11.45 -15.55
N VAL A 65 14.23 11.87 -15.18
CA VAL A 65 14.68 13.25 -15.41
C VAL A 65 14.67 13.59 -16.91
N SER A 66 15.29 12.72 -17.72
CA SER A 66 15.31 12.89 -19.18
C SER A 66 13.92 12.77 -19.80
N TYR A 67 13.08 11.87 -19.28
CA TYR A 67 11.68 11.71 -19.70
C TYR A 67 10.90 13.02 -19.53
N ILE A 68 10.99 13.66 -18.35
CA ILE A 68 10.32 14.93 -18.08
C ILE A 68 10.86 16.04 -19.01
N GLN A 69 12.17 16.13 -19.18
CA GLN A 69 12.78 17.11 -20.07
C GLN A 69 12.31 16.96 -21.53
N TYR A 70 12.22 15.73 -22.04
CA TYR A 70 11.67 15.50 -23.38
C TYR A 70 10.16 15.74 -23.43
N THR A 71 9.43 15.52 -22.35
CA THR A 71 8.00 15.84 -22.26
C THR A 71 7.77 17.34 -22.41
N GLU A 72 8.50 18.17 -21.65
CA GLU A 72 8.41 19.63 -21.75
C GLU A 72 8.81 20.13 -23.15
N ALA A 73 9.93 19.62 -23.69
CA ALA A 73 10.38 20.01 -25.04
C ALA A 73 9.39 19.62 -26.15
N LEU A 74 8.72 18.49 -26.02
CA LEU A 74 7.67 18.05 -26.93
C LEU A 74 6.43 18.94 -26.79
N TRP A 75 6.01 19.23 -25.56
CA TRP A 75 4.86 20.04 -25.22
C TRP A 75 5.00 21.50 -25.77
N GLU A 76 6.17 22.12 -25.55
CA GLU A 76 6.44 23.50 -26.07
C GLU A 76 6.26 23.62 -27.57
N GLN A 77 6.57 22.57 -28.32
CA GLN A 77 6.54 22.57 -29.79
C GLN A 77 5.23 22.03 -30.39
N SER A 78 4.29 21.59 -29.53
CA SER A 78 3.04 20.96 -29.93
C SER A 78 1.88 21.96 -30.01
N SER A 79 0.84 21.61 -30.79
CA SER A 79 -0.43 22.35 -30.77
C SER A 79 -1.17 22.18 -29.45
N ASP A 80 -2.12 23.07 -29.17
CA ASP A 80 -2.89 23.03 -27.92
C ASP A 80 -3.61 21.69 -27.68
N GLU A 81 -4.23 21.13 -28.73
CA GLU A 81 -4.87 19.81 -28.66
C GLU A 81 -3.87 18.67 -28.35
N GLN A 82 -2.65 18.78 -28.89
CA GLN A 82 -1.60 17.79 -28.64
C GLN A 82 -1.01 17.95 -27.24
N ARG A 83 -0.96 19.18 -26.70
CA ARG A 83 -0.47 19.46 -25.34
C ARG A 83 -1.27 18.73 -24.27
N ALA A 84 -2.61 18.81 -24.33
CA ALA A 84 -3.47 18.08 -23.39
C ALA A 84 -3.17 16.58 -23.38
N LEU A 85 -2.99 15.97 -24.55
CA LEU A 85 -2.67 14.55 -24.68
C LEU A 85 -1.28 14.20 -24.13
N ILE A 86 -0.29 15.08 -24.33
CA ILE A 86 1.08 14.90 -23.80
C ILE A 86 1.07 14.96 -22.27
N GLU A 87 0.32 15.90 -21.69
CA GLU A 87 0.18 16.05 -20.24
C GLU A 87 -0.46 14.82 -19.60
N GLN A 88 -1.56 14.32 -20.17
CA GLN A 88 -2.24 13.11 -19.69
C GLN A 88 -1.36 11.87 -19.79
N ASP A 89 -0.69 11.65 -20.92
CA ASP A 89 0.20 10.51 -21.12
C ASP A 89 1.43 10.60 -20.19
N ALA A 90 1.96 11.81 -19.95
CA ALA A 90 3.04 12.02 -18.99
C ALA A 90 2.59 11.69 -17.56
N TRP A 91 1.41 12.15 -17.17
CA TRP A 91 0.83 11.85 -15.87
C TRP A 91 0.67 10.36 -15.63
N ILE A 92 0.11 9.64 -16.61
CA ILE A 92 -0.07 8.18 -16.53
C ILE A 92 1.29 7.45 -16.43
N THR A 93 2.25 7.83 -17.27
CA THR A 93 3.58 7.22 -17.32
C THR A 93 4.34 7.43 -16.01
N LEU A 94 4.30 8.65 -15.46
CA LEU A 94 4.99 9.00 -14.22
C LEU A 94 4.36 8.38 -12.95
N GLN A 95 3.17 7.76 -13.04
CA GLN A 95 2.64 6.95 -11.94
C GLN A 95 3.55 5.76 -11.57
N ALA A 96 4.40 5.31 -12.48
CA ALA A 96 5.38 4.24 -12.23
C ALA A 96 6.57 4.68 -11.34
N VAL A 97 6.72 5.98 -11.08
CA VAL A 97 7.80 6.53 -10.25
C VAL A 97 7.59 6.14 -8.79
N ASP A 98 8.60 5.50 -8.20
CA ASP A 98 8.61 5.15 -6.78
C ASP A 98 8.88 6.38 -5.90
N LEU A 99 8.66 6.25 -4.58
CA LEU A 99 8.76 7.36 -3.64
C LEU A 99 10.19 7.90 -3.48
N GLU A 100 11.21 7.04 -3.57
CA GLU A 100 12.61 7.46 -3.48
C GLU A 100 12.98 8.29 -4.71
N THR A 101 12.67 7.79 -5.89
CA THR A 101 12.86 8.50 -7.14
C THR A 101 12.05 9.80 -7.19
N GLN A 102 10.81 9.79 -6.68
CA GLN A 102 10.00 11.00 -6.56
C GLN A 102 10.69 12.08 -5.71
N GLN A 103 11.28 11.71 -4.59
CA GLN A 103 12.05 12.65 -3.75
C GLN A 103 13.26 13.21 -4.51
N LEU A 104 13.98 12.37 -5.25
CA LEU A 104 15.09 12.82 -6.10
C LEU A 104 14.64 13.78 -7.21
N LEU A 105 13.45 13.60 -7.76
CA LEU A 105 12.86 14.56 -8.72
C LEU A 105 12.55 15.91 -8.05
N ILE A 106 11.99 15.91 -6.85
CA ILE A 106 11.70 17.14 -6.09
C ILE A 106 12.98 17.92 -5.82
N GLU A 107 14.06 17.25 -5.44
CA GLU A 107 15.36 17.84 -5.14
C GLU A 107 16.18 18.20 -6.39
N ASN A 108 15.67 17.93 -7.57
CA ASN A 108 16.35 18.23 -8.82
C ASN A 108 16.41 19.74 -9.07
N GLY A 109 17.57 20.24 -9.50
CA GLY A 109 17.76 21.67 -9.77
C GLY A 109 17.05 22.20 -11.03
N ALA A 110 16.45 21.35 -11.87
CA ALA A 110 15.69 21.78 -13.04
C ALA A 110 14.22 22.03 -12.66
N PRO A 111 13.68 23.26 -12.89
CA PRO A 111 12.34 23.64 -12.41
C PRO A 111 11.22 22.69 -12.86
N ALA A 112 11.21 22.28 -14.13
CA ALA A 112 10.20 21.35 -14.63
C ALA A 112 10.26 19.97 -13.96
N VAL A 113 11.47 19.44 -13.72
CA VAL A 113 11.66 18.15 -13.08
C VAL A 113 11.18 18.20 -11.63
N SER A 114 11.55 19.24 -10.90
CA SER A 114 11.09 19.46 -9.52
C SER A 114 9.57 19.64 -9.47
N ALA A 115 8.99 20.41 -10.38
CA ALA A 115 7.55 20.63 -10.47
C ALA A 115 6.76 19.33 -10.68
N TRP A 116 7.18 18.47 -11.61
CA TRP A 116 6.59 17.14 -11.79
C TRP A 116 6.76 16.26 -10.56
N GLY A 117 7.90 16.35 -9.85
CA GLY A 117 8.09 15.68 -8.56
C GLY A 117 7.06 16.12 -7.52
N TRP A 118 6.80 17.43 -7.40
CA TRP A 118 5.78 17.98 -6.51
C TRP A 118 4.36 17.57 -6.93
N LEU A 119 4.06 17.57 -8.23
CA LEU A 119 2.77 17.09 -8.73
C LEU A 119 2.53 15.62 -8.34
N LEU A 120 3.54 14.76 -8.50
CA LEU A 120 3.47 13.36 -8.07
C LEU A 120 3.30 13.23 -6.55
N SER A 121 3.93 14.12 -5.77
CA SER A 121 3.78 14.14 -4.32
C SER A 121 2.35 14.49 -3.90
N SER A 122 1.70 15.40 -4.61
CA SER A 122 0.34 15.84 -4.28
C SER A 122 -0.71 14.74 -4.41
N ARG A 123 -0.45 13.69 -5.21
CA ARG A 123 -1.33 12.49 -5.29
C ARG A 123 -1.51 11.76 -3.94
N GLN A 124 -0.60 12.01 -2.99
CA GLN A 124 -0.68 11.44 -1.64
C GLN A 124 -1.56 12.26 -0.70
N GLN A 125 -2.04 13.40 -1.14
CA GLN A 125 -2.90 14.29 -0.35
C GLN A 125 -4.37 14.01 -0.66
N GLN A 126 -5.26 14.41 0.23
CA GLN A 126 -6.70 14.16 0.14
C GLN A 126 -7.52 15.43 0.26
N GLY A 127 -8.77 15.33 -0.21
CA GLY A 127 -9.79 16.34 -0.01
C GLY A 127 -9.31 17.72 -0.39
N LEU A 128 -9.57 18.71 0.45
CA LEU A 128 -9.17 20.11 0.22
C LEU A 128 -7.65 20.28 0.13
N ASN A 129 -6.86 19.45 0.80
CA ASN A 129 -5.40 19.53 0.69
C ASN A 129 -4.92 19.15 -0.71
N PHE A 130 -5.54 18.13 -1.35
CA PHE A 130 -5.28 17.83 -2.74
C PHE A 130 -5.62 19.01 -3.64
N LYS A 131 -6.83 19.56 -3.49
CA LYS A 131 -7.28 20.73 -4.25
C LYS A 131 -6.32 21.92 -4.12
N ARG A 132 -5.98 22.30 -2.88
CA ARG A 132 -5.01 23.38 -2.60
C ARG A 132 -3.65 23.12 -3.23
N SER A 133 -3.14 21.91 -3.09
CA SER A 133 -1.85 21.53 -3.68
C SER A 133 -1.86 21.70 -5.21
N MET A 134 -2.95 21.31 -5.88
CA MET A 134 -3.11 21.53 -7.33
C MET A 134 -3.20 23.01 -7.68
N GLU A 135 -4.02 23.79 -6.98
CA GLU A 135 -4.17 25.23 -7.18
C GLU A 135 -2.86 25.98 -6.93
N ASP A 136 -2.12 25.61 -5.88
CA ASP A 136 -0.83 26.22 -5.54
C ASP A 136 0.24 25.90 -6.60
N LEU A 137 0.32 24.65 -7.06
CA LEU A 137 1.23 24.27 -8.15
C LEU A 137 0.92 25.04 -9.44
N GLN A 138 -0.35 25.14 -9.82
CA GLN A 138 -0.76 25.90 -11.00
C GLN A 138 -0.40 27.38 -10.89
N LYS A 139 -0.57 27.96 -9.70
CA LYS A 139 -0.27 29.37 -9.43
C LYS A 139 1.23 29.68 -9.41
N VAL A 140 2.02 28.78 -8.81
CA VAL A 140 3.47 28.99 -8.63
C VAL A 140 4.25 28.63 -9.90
N MET A 141 3.76 27.64 -10.67
CA MET A 141 4.44 27.11 -11.85
C MET A 141 3.53 27.09 -13.10
N PRO A 142 2.98 28.26 -13.51
CA PRO A 142 2.00 28.34 -14.62
C PRO A 142 2.61 27.99 -15.98
N GLU A 143 3.93 28.03 -16.12
CA GLU A 143 4.66 27.79 -17.37
C GLU A 143 4.98 26.32 -17.60
N ILE A 144 4.81 25.45 -16.58
CA ILE A 144 5.04 24.03 -16.70
C ILE A 144 3.87 23.36 -17.42
N SER A 145 4.17 22.37 -18.23
CA SER A 145 3.21 21.71 -19.12
C SER A 145 1.89 21.34 -18.43
N PHE A 146 1.94 20.66 -17.28
CA PHE A 146 0.76 20.15 -16.58
C PHE A 146 -0.21 21.24 -16.08
N SER A 147 0.20 22.50 -16.04
CA SER A 147 -0.60 23.59 -15.46
C SER A 147 -1.74 24.06 -16.37
N GLN A 148 -1.68 23.75 -17.67
CA GLN A 148 -2.64 24.29 -18.64
C GLN A 148 -3.87 23.41 -18.83
N HIS A 149 -3.73 22.08 -18.86
CA HIS A 149 -4.85 21.15 -19.10
C HIS A 149 -4.99 20.12 -17.97
N LEU A 150 -3.88 19.46 -17.57
CA LEU A 150 -3.94 18.36 -16.59
C LEU A 150 -4.46 18.80 -15.23
N ILE A 151 -3.92 19.86 -14.62
CA ILE A 151 -4.41 20.34 -13.33
C ILE A 151 -5.87 20.79 -13.38
N PRO A 152 -6.32 21.62 -14.35
CA PRO A 152 -7.73 21.95 -14.49
C PRO A 152 -8.65 20.73 -14.64
N GLU A 153 -8.21 19.71 -15.39
CA GLU A 153 -8.97 18.46 -15.55
C GLU A 153 -9.07 17.69 -14.23
N LEU A 154 -7.96 17.53 -13.51
CA LEU A 154 -7.96 16.87 -12.19
C LEU A 154 -8.84 17.60 -11.16
N LEU A 155 -8.82 18.94 -11.16
CA LEU A 155 -9.67 19.75 -10.29
C LEU A 155 -11.15 19.62 -10.68
N THR A 156 -11.47 19.57 -11.97
CA THR A 156 -12.84 19.36 -12.44
C THR A 156 -13.37 18.01 -12.00
N HIS A 157 -12.60 16.95 -12.19
CA HIS A 157 -12.96 15.61 -11.71
C HIS A 157 -13.14 15.56 -10.20
N PHE A 158 -12.27 16.22 -9.45
CA PHE A 158 -12.39 16.30 -7.99
C PHE A 158 -13.72 16.94 -7.56
N GLU A 159 -14.11 18.07 -8.19
CA GLU A 159 -15.37 18.77 -7.88
C GLU A 159 -16.60 17.94 -8.31
N GLU A 160 -16.56 17.29 -9.46
CA GLU A 160 -17.64 16.40 -9.93
C GLU A 160 -17.87 15.23 -8.97
N LEU A 161 -16.79 14.58 -8.52
CA LEU A 161 -16.88 13.46 -7.58
C LEU A 161 -17.43 13.89 -6.22
N ARG A 162 -17.09 15.08 -5.77
CA ARG A 162 -17.56 15.62 -4.50
C ARG A 162 -19.05 16.00 -4.54
N ASN A 163 -19.53 16.49 -5.66
CA ASN A 163 -20.86 17.09 -5.79
C ASN A 163 -21.95 16.15 -6.34
N THR A 164 -21.60 14.92 -6.75
CA THR A 164 -22.55 13.96 -7.32
C THR A 164 -22.97 12.94 -6.28
N PRO A 165 -24.21 13.02 -5.74
CA PRO A 165 -24.73 12.02 -4.80
C PRO A 165 -24.76 10.63 -5.41
N ARG A 166 -24.34 9.63 -4.65
CA ARG A 166 -24.31 8.23 -5.08
C ARG A 166 -25.22 7.38 -4.20
N THR A 167 -25.71 6.30 -4.74
CA THR A 167 -26.32 5.23 -3.98
C THR A 167 -25.31 4.12 -3.76
N ILE A 168 -24.91 3.89 -2.53
CA ILE A 168 -23.93 2.88 -2.14
C ILE A 168 -24.67 1.69 -1.54
N GLY A 169 -24.59 0.53 -2.19
CA GLY A 169 -25.09 -0.73 -1.67
C GLY A 169 -24.04 -1.35 -0.72
N VAL A 170 -24.47 -1.85 0.44
CA VAL A 170 -23.59 -2.55 1.38
C VAL A 170 -24.06 -3.99 1.53
N MET A 171 -23.26 -4.96 1.08
CA MET A 171 -23.55 -6.38 1.07
C MET A 171 -22.68 -7.12 2.09
N LEU A 172 -23.24 -7.42 3.27
CA LEU A 172 -22.54 -8.08 4.37
C LEU A 172 -23.30 -9.33 4.86
N PRO A 173 -22.58 -10.42 5.25
CA PRO A 173 -23.20 -11.64 5.76
C PRO A 173 -23.52 -11.54 7.25
N PHE A 174 -24.79 -11.41 7.62
CA PHE A 174 -25.25 -11.46 9.00
C PHE A 174 -25.77 -12.86 9.35
N ASN A 175 -24.87 -13.84 9.31
CA ASN A 175 -25.09 -15.21 9.76
C ASN A 175 -24.40 -15.47 11.10
N GLU A 176 -24.68 -16.61 11.76
CA GLU A 176 -24.14 -16.93 13.10
C GLU A 176 -22.62 -16.82 13.21
N ARG A 177 -21.89 -17.16 12.14
CA ARG A 177 -20.43 -17.18 12.12
C ARG A 177 -19.81 -15.80 11.90
N LEU A 178 -20.40 -14.96 11.03
CA LEU A 178 -19.80 -13.72 10.54
C LEU A 178 -20.50 -12.46 11.06
N SER A 179 -21.59 -12.59 11.80
CA SER A 179 -22.40 -11.45 12.26
C SER A 179 -21.56 -10.43 13.04
N ALA A 180 -20.70 -10.88 13.96
CA ALA A 180 -19.87 -9.97 14.77
C ALA A 180 -18.87 -9.19 13.90
N VAL A 181 -18.26 -9.83 12.91
CA VAL A 181 -17.35 -9.17 11.96
C VAL A 181 -18.11 -8.18 11.08
N SER A 182 -19.27 -8.60 10.54
CA SER A 182 -20.10 -7.76 9.69
C SER A 182 -20.62 -6.53 10.42
N GLU A 183 -20.97 -6.65 11.72
CA GLU A 183 -21.40 -5.52 12.55
C GLU A 183 -20.28 -4.49 12.75
N GLN A 184 -19.05 -4.92 12.99
CA GLN A 184 -17.91 -4.01 13.15
C GLN A 184 -17.58 -3.30 11.83
N ILE A 185 -17.55 -4.01 10.71
CA ILE A 185 -17.36 -3.42 9.38
C ILE A 185 -18.49 -2.41 9.08
N ARG A 186 -19.73 -2.79 9.36
CA ARG A 186 -20.89 -1.88 9.22
C ARG A 186 -20.75 -0.63 10.07
N ALA A 187 -20.30 -0.77 11.32
CA ALA A 187 -20.08 0.36 12.21
C ALA A 187 -19.05 1.33 11.65
N GLY A 188 -17.94 0.81 11.09
CA GLY A 188 -16.92 1.62 10.43
C GLY A 188 -17.47 2.37 9.20
N ILE A 189 -18.22 1.68 8.32
CA ILE A 189 -18.89 2.29 7.17
C ILE A 189 -19.83 3.42 7.61
N LEU A 190 -20.64 3.17 8.63
CA LEU A 190 -21.58 4.18 9.14
C LEU A 190 -20.86 5.38 9.78
N LYS A 191 -19.77 5.15 10.52
CA LYS A 191 -18.95 6.23 11.08
C LYS A 191 -18.34 7.09 9.96
N ALA A 192 -17.81 6.47 8.91
CA ALA A 192 -17.28 7.18 7.74
C ALA A 192 -18.37 8.00 7.03
N TYR A 193 -19.54 7.40 6.82
CA TYR A 193 -20.69 8.08 6.24
C TYR A 193 -21.14 9.29 7.06
N TRP A 194 -21.22 9.18 8.39
CA TRP A 194 -21.63 10.29 9.27
C TRP A 194 -20.59 11.41 9.35
N GLN A 195 -19.33 11.13 9.04
CA GLN A 195 -18.26 12.11 8.96
C GLN A 195 -18.11 12.75 7.57
N SER A 196 -18.71 12.12 6.54
CA SER A 196 -18.79 12.70 5.20
C SER A 196 -19.91 13.75 5.13
N ASP A 197 -20.00 14.46 4.00
CA ASP A 197 -21.06 15.44 3.72
C ASP A 197 -22.48 14.82 3.66
N GLN A 198 -22.61 13.50 3.85
CA GLN A 198 -23.85 12.73 3.86
C GLN A 198 -24.73 12.93 2.61
N THR A 199 -24.13 13.28 1.51
CA THR A 199 -24.82 13.45 0.22
C THR A 199 -25.20 12.12 -0.40
N ASP A 200 -24.44 11.06 -0.09
CA ASP A 200 -24.65 9.71 -0.58
C ASP A 200 -25.80 9.00 0.14
N LYS A 201 -26.37 7.98 -0.51
CA LYS A 201 -27.40 7.13 0.07
C LYS A 201 -26.84 5.74 0.33
N LEU A 202 -26.98 5.23 1.57
CA LEU A 202 -26.60 3.86 1.92
C LEU A 202 -27.81 2.91 1.90
N ILE A 203 -27.66 1.75 1.26
CA ILE A 203 -28.66 0.67 1.25
C ILE A 203 -27.96 -0.64 1.65
N PHE A 204 -28.48 -1.30 2.71
CA PHE A 204 -27.89 -2.52 3.25
C PHE A 204 -28.60 -3.78 2.74
N PHE A 205 -27.81 -4.77 2.34
CA PHE A 205 -28.27 -6.09 1.90
C PHE A 205 -27.61 -7.18 2.74
N ASN A 206 -28.43 -8.09 3.27
CA ASN A 206 -27.92 -9.22 4.04
C ASN A 206 -27.59 -10.40 3.10
N THR A 207 -26.33 -10.74 3.00
CA THR A 207 -25.82 -11.87 2.20
C THR A 207 -25.61 -13.12 3.05
N LYS A 208 -26.61 -13.45 3.88
CA LYS A 208 -26.57 -14.57 4.83
C LYS A 208 -26.25 -15.90 4.13
N ASP A 209 -26.84 -16.14 2.96
CA ASP A 209 -26.62 -17.32 2.14
C ASP A 209 -25.74 -16.97 0.94
N PRO A 210 -24.53 -17.55 0.81
CA PRO A 210 -23.66 -17.35 -0.34
C PRO A 210 -24.31 -17.77 -1.67
N ALA A 211 -25.24 -18.72 -1.67
CA ALA A 211 -25.93 -19.17 -2.88
C ALA A 211 -26.84 -18.08 -3.49
N ASP A 212 -27.33 -17.13 -2.68
CA ASP A 212 -28.17 -16.03 -3.12
C ASP A 212 -27.37 -14.78 -3.57
N ILE A 213 -26.04 -14.83 -3.60
CA ILE A 213 -25.20 -13.63 -3.78
C ILE A 213 -25.49 -12.88 -5.09
N VAL A 214 -25.67 -13.59 -6.20
CA VAL A 214 -26.01 -13.00 -7.50
C VAL A 214 -27.37 -12.31 -7.46
N LYS A 215 -28.35 -12.91 -6.78
CA LYS A 215 -29.67 -12.32 -6.58
C LYS A 215 -29.60 -11.05 -5.73
N GLN A 216 -28.79 -11.06 -4.67
CA GLN A 216 -28.60 -9.88 -3.81
C GLN A 216 -27.89 -8.75 -4.57
N TYR A 217 -26.86 -9.08 -5.36
CA TYR A 217 -26.21 -8.14 -6.26
C TYR A 217 -27.19 -7.51 -7.25
N THR A 218 -27.98 -8.35 -7.92
CA THR A 218 -29.00 -7.87 -8.86
C THR A 218 -30.04 -6.97 -8.17
N SER A 219 -30.45 -7.34 -6.95
CA SER A 219 -31.38 -6.52 -6.15
C SER A 219 -30.76 -5.16 -5.78
N ALA A 220 -29.46 -5.12 -5.45
CA ALA A 220 -28.75 -3.88 -5.15
C ALA A 220 -28.69 -2.96 -6.38
N LYS A 221 -28.36 -3.51 -7.55
CA LYS A 221 -28.35 -2.76 -8.82
C LYS A 221 -29.76 -2.27 -9.21
N GLN A 222 -30.80 -3.08 -9.01
CA GLN A 222 -32.21 -2.67 -9.22
C GLN A 222 -32.68 -1.58 -8.26
N ALA A 223 -32.14 -1.55 -7.02
CA ALA A 223 -32.39 -0.50 -6.06
C ALA A 223 -31.63 0.82 -6.38
N GLY A 224 -30.87 0.83 -7.49
CA GLY A 224 -30.12 1.97 -7.97
C GLY A 224 -28.75 2.13 -7.36
N ALA A 225 -28.14 1.06 -6.82
CA ALA A 225 -26.77 1.15 -6.31
C ALA A 225 -25.78 1.43 -7.45
N ASP A 226 -25.09 2.55 -7.37
CA ASP A 226 -24.03 2.96 -8.29
C ASP A 226 -22.76 2.14 -8.02
N ILE A 227 -22.43 1.96 -6.74
CA ILE A 227 -21.32 1.13 -6.28
C ILE A 227 -21.76 0.26 -5.10
N ILE A 228 -21.13 -0.92 -4.95
CA ILE A 228 -21.45 -1.88 -3.89
C ILE A 228 -20.20 -2.16 -3.05
N ILE A 229 -20.31 -2.06 -1.74
CA ILE A 229 -19.29 -2.48 -0.76
C ILE A 229 -19.64 -3.91 -0.30
N GLY A 230 -18.72 -4.84 -0.50
CA GLY A 230 -18.93 -6.28 -0.29
C GLY A 230 -19.03 -7.04 -1.62
N PRO A 231 -19.13 -8.36 -1.58
CA PRO A 231 -19.27 -9.23 -0.41
C PRO A 231 -17.96 -9.46 0.36
N LEU A 232 -18.07 -10.16 1.51
CA LEU A 232 -16.95 -10.39 2.44
C LEU A 232 -16.27 -11.75 2.21
N THR A 233 -16.98 -12.79 1.77
CA THR A 233 -16.43 -14.14 1.68
C THR A 233 -15.82 -14.42 0.31
N PRO A 234 -14.65 -15.11 0.23
CA PRO A 234 -14.01 -15.43 -1.04
C PRO A 234 -14.93 -16.20 -2.02
N GLU A 235 -15.77 -17.11 -1.51
CA GLU A 235 -16.69 -17.89 -2.32
C GLU A 235 -17.76 -16.99 -3.00
N ALA A 236 -18.27 -16.01 -2.27
CA ALA A 236 -19.24 -15.06 -2.81
C ALA A 236 -18.59 -14.11 -3.83
N ILE A 237 -17.34 -13.69 -3.57
CA ILE A 237 -16.54 -12.85 -4.48
C ILE A 237 -16.28 -13.62 -5.78
N GLN A 238 -15.84 -14.88 -5.67
CA GLN A 238 -15.62 -15.75 -6.82
C GLN A 238 -16.88 -15.91 -7.67
N THR A 239 -18.02 -16.17 -7.02
CA THR A 239 -19.30 -16.32 -7.70
C THR A 239 -19.69 -15.06 -8.47
N LEU A 240 -19.45 -13.86 -7.90
CA LEU A 240 -19.72 -12.60 -8.59
C LEU A 240 -18.74 -12.36 -9.74
N ALA A 241 -17.47 -12.72 -9.58
CA ALA A 241 -16.48 -12.63 -10.66
C ALA A 241 -16.85 -13.54 -11.84
N ASP A 242 -17.30 -14.76 -11.56
CA ASP A 242 -17.76 -15.74 -12.59
C ASP A 242 -19.07 -15.30 -13.30
N ASN A 243 -19.77 -14.32 -12.74
CA ASN A 243 -20.99 -13.73 -13.33
C ASN A 243 -20.78 -12.30 -13.84
N ASP A 244 -19.53 -11.90 -14.13
CA ASP A 244 -19.17 -10.61 -14.71
C ASP A 244 -19.74 -9.38 -13.94
N ALA A 245 -19.84 -9.48 -12.61
CA ALA A 245 -20.29 -8.37 -11.78
C ALA A 245 -19.28 -7.20 -11.87
N THR A 246 -19.80 -5.98 -11.86
CA THR A 246 -19.00 -4.74 -11.91
C THR A 246 -19.41 -3.77 -10.79
N ASP A 247 -18.72 -2.66 -10.67
CA ASP A 247 -19.04 -1.56 -9.74
C ASP A 247 -19.20 -2.04 -8.29
N LEU A 248 -18.25 -2.85 -7.83
CA LEU A 248 -18.19 -3.26 -6.44
C LEU A 248 -16.76 -3.21 -5.88
N ILE A 249 -16.69 -3.06 -4.56
CA ILE A 249 -15.48 -3.19 -3.75
C ILE A 249 -15.65 -4.46 -2.94
N ALA A 250 -15.06 -5.56 -3.40
CA ALA A 250 -15.06 -6.82 -2.66
C ALA A 250 -14.22 -6.69 -1.39
N LEU A 251 -14.71 -7.18 -0.25
CA LEU A 251 -14.05 -7.04 1.05
C LEU A 251 -13.12 -8.21 1.38
N ASN A 252 -12.58 -8.83 0.35
CA ASN A 252 -11.54 -9.86 0.41
C ASN A 252 -10.90 -10.02 -0.96
N ASP A 253 -9.82 -10.83 -1.02
CA ASP A 253 -9.15 -11.16 -2.28
C ASP A 253 -9.53 -12.56 -2.76
N ILE A 254 -9.43 -12.74 -4.08
CA ILE A 254 -9.36 -14.03 -4.76
C ILE A 254 -8.06 -14.11 -5.57
N ASP A 255 -7.61 -15.32 -5.88
CA ASP A 255 -6.33 -15.51 -6.59
C ASP A 255 -6.37 -15.00 -8.03
N GLN A 256 -7.56 -14.94 -8.63
CA GLN A 256 -7.74 -14.47 -10.00
C GLN A 256 -8.00 -12.96 -10.07
N THR A 257 -7.73 -12.38 -11.25
CA THR A 257 -8.12 -10.99 -11.55
C THR A 257 -9.63 -10.92 -11.70
N ALA A 258 -10.25 -9.92 -11.06
CA ALA A 258 -11.68 -9.65 -11.15
C ALA A 258 -11.94 -8.31 -11.88
N PRO A 259 -13.12 -8.13 -12.51
CA PRO A 259 -13.49 -6.88 -13.17
C PRO A 259 -13.88 -5.76 -12.19
N PHE A 260 -13.69 -5.98 -10.90
CA PHE A 260 -14.02 -5.08 -9.82
C PHE A 260 -12.86 -4.98 -8.81
N VAL A 261 -12.93 -3.97 -7.94
CA VAL A 261 -11.90 -3.70 -6.94
C VAL A 261 -11.98 -4.73 -5.80
N GLN A 262 -10.83 -5.24 -5.38
CA GLN A 262 -10.67 -6.15 -4.25
C GLN A 262 -9.91 -5.45 -3.14
N PHE A 263 -10.51 -5.33 -1.97
CA PHE A 263 -9.94 -4.74 -0.78
C PHE A 263 -9.96 -5.73 0.37
N SER A 264 -8.81 -6.21 0.80
CA SER A 264 -8.68 -7.19 1.86
C SER A 264 -8.25 -6.53 3.18
N TYR A 265 -8.85 -6.99 4.29
CA TYR A 265 -8.42 -6.60 5.62
C TYR A 265 -6.94 -6.93 5.87
N ARG A 266 -6.47 -8.06 5.34
CA ARG A 266 -5.06 -8.45 5.39
C ARG A 266 -4.31 -7.83 4.23
N ASN A 267 -3.33 -7.01 4.56
CA ASN A 267 -2.51 -6.35 3.56
C ASN A 267 -1.51 -7.34 2.93
N GLN A 268 -1.84 -7.87 1.76
CA GLN A 268 -0.95 -8.78 1.01
C GLN A 268 0.40 -8.12 0.64
N TYR A 269 0.50 -6.81 0.66
CA TYR A 269 1.72 -6.04 0.35
C TYR A 269 2.58 -5.74 1.58
N GLU A 270 2.19 -6.15 2.77
CA GLU A 270 2.94 -5.91 4.00
C GLU A 270 4.33 -6.54 3.97
N THR A 271 4.43 -7.77 3.44
CA THR A 271 5.71 -8.47 3.29
C THR A 271 6.69 -7.67 2.43
N GLN A 272 6.23 -7.08 1.34
CA GLN A 272 7.06 -6.25 0.45
C GLN A 272 7.51 -4.97 1.16
N GLN A 273 6.63 -4.32 1.92
CA GLN A 273 6.96 -3.13 2.68
C GLN A 273 7.98 -3.43 3.79
N LEU A 274 7.87 -4.59 4.44
CA LEU A 274 8.83 -5.05 5.44
C LEU A 274 10.20 -5.31 4.80
N ILE A 275 10.26 -6.03 3.68
CA ILE A 275 11.51 -6.28 2.95
C ILE A 275 12.15 -4.96 2.53
N TYR A 276 11.40 -4.08 1.88
CA TYR A 276 11.90 -2.78 1.44
C TYR A 276 12.52 -1.97 2.58
N HIS A 277 11.86 -1.96 3.75
CA HIS A 277 12.40 -1.27 4.92
C HIS A 277 13.71 -1.91 5.43
N LEU A 278 13.79 -3.24 5.48
CA LEU A 278 14.99 -3.96 5.89
C LEU A 278 16.16 -3.75 4.91
N GLU A 279 15.87 -3.61 3.62
CA GLU A 279 16.83 -3.28 2.57
C GLU A 279 17.39 -1.86 2.73
N LEU A 280 16.55 -0.89 3.04
CA LEU A 280 16.99 0.49 3.34
C LEU A 280 17.96 0.54 4.52
N GLU A 281 17.72 -0.27 5.55
CA GLU A 281 18.61 -0.42 6.72
C GLU A 281 19.87 -1.26 6.41
N ARG A 282 19.95 -1.91 5.21
CA ARG A 282 21.09 -2.68 4.69
C ARG A 282 21.46 -3.91 5.54
N TYR A 283 20.49 -4.54 6.20
CA TYR A 283 20.73 -5.78 6.93
C TYR A 283 20.99 -6.95 6.00
N ARG A 284 21.90 -7.86 6.43
CA ARG A 284 22.26 -9.08 5.70
C ARG A 284 21.83 -10.34 6.44
N HIS A 285 22.00 -10.37 7.75
CA HIS A 285 21.72 -11.52 8.59
C HIS A 285 20.54 -11.24 9.52
N ILE A 286 19.39 -11.72 9.14
CA ILE A 286 18.13 -11.49 9.85
C ILE A 286 17.59 -12.82 10.39
N ALA A 287 17.14 -12.81 11.63
CA ALA A 287 16.38 -13.90 12.21
C ALA A 287 14.89 -13.62 12.15
N LEU A 288 14.09 -14.64 11.86
CA LEU A 288 12.64 -14.63 11.88
C LEU A 288 12.13 -15.65 12.86
N LEU A 289 11.41 -15.20 13.88
CA LEU A 289 10.69 -16.04 14.80
C LEU A 289 9.19 -15.88 14.53
N THR A 290 8.54 -16.96 14.08
CA THR A 290 7.15 -16.97 13.62
C THR A 290 6.28 -17.92 14.41
N SER A 291 5.02 -17.58 14.65
CA SER A 291 4.07 -18.55 15.19
C SER A 291 3.72 -19.63 14.14
N ASP A 292 3.21 -20.79 14.60
CA ASP A 292 2.83 -21.90 13.73
C ASP A 292 1.38 -21.81 13.22
N ASN A 293 0.70 -20.67 13.40
CA ASN A 293 -0.62 -20.47 12.81
C ASN A 293 -0.52 -20.32 11.27
N ASP A 294 -1.61 -20.64 10.58
CA ASP A 294 -1.65 -20.63 9.11
C ASP A 294 -1.29 -19.28 8.49
N THR A 295 -1.66 -18.19 9.16
CA THR A 295 -1.43 -16.81 8.65
C THR A 295 0.04 -16.44 8.71
N ASP A 296 0.64 -16.59 9.90
CA ASP A 296 2.06 -16.27 10.11
C ASP A 296 2.95 -17.22 9.31
N THR A 297 2.55 -18.48 9.19
CA THR A 297 3.24 -19.45 8.34
C THR A 297 3.24 -19.03 6.88
N LYS A 298 2.10 -18.63 6.30
CA LYS A 298 2.02 -18.14 4.92
C LYS A 298 2.87 -16.89 4.72
N MET A 299 2.75 -15.91 5.61
CA MET A 299 3.53 -14.68 5.55
C MET A 299 5.04 -14.94 5.71
N SER A 300 5.43 -15.84 6.61
CA SER A 300 6.82 -16.29 6.78
C SER A 300 7.38 -16.91 5.50
N HIS A 301 6.64 -17.80 4.83
CA HIS A 301 7.04 -18.39 3.56
C HIS A 301 7.18 -17.35 2.46
N GLN A 302 6.25 -16.41 2.37
CA GLN A 302 6.31 -15.31 1.41
C GLN A 302 7.53 -14.43 1.66
N LEU A 303 7.80 -14.07 2.93
CA LEU A 303 8.96 -13.28 3.32
C LEU A 303 10.28 -14.00 2.96
N GLN A 304 10.38 -15.31 3.29
CA GLN A 304 11.56 -16.11 2.96
C GLN A 304 11.80 -16.19 1.45
N SER A 305 10.77 -16.48 0.66
CA SER A 305 10.89 -16.61 -0.79
C SER A 305 11.29 -15.29 -1.44
N SER A 306 10.65 -14.19 -1.07
CA SER A 306 10.95 -12.86 -1.61
C SER A 306 12.33 -12.37 -1.19
N TRP A 307 12.73 -12.58 0.09
CA TRP A 307 14.06 -12.23 0.57
C TRP A 307 15.16 -13.03 -0.16
N SER A 308 14.99 -14.35 -0.29
CA SER A 308 15.99 -15.22 -0.95
C SER A 308 16.13 -14.97 -2.45
N ALA A 309 15.15 -14.33 -3.07
CA ALA A 309 15.23 -13.95 -4.49
C ALA A 309 16.20 -12.78 -4.76
N SER A 310 16.42 -11.89 -3.76
CA SER A 310 17.22 -10.67 -3.90
C SER A 310 18.46 -10.62 -3.00
N HIS A 311 18.62 -11.57 -2.05
CA HIS A 311 19.70 -11.54 -1.06
C HIS A 311 20.52 -12.83 -1.04
N GLU A 312 21.83 -12.69 -0.85
CA GLU A 312 22.79 -13.79 -0.77
C GLU A 312 22.58 -14.67 0.49
N PHE A 313 22.23 -14.04 1.61
CA PHE A 313 22.05 -14.73 2.90
C PHE A 313 20.58 -14.97 3.18
N PRO A 314 20.15 -16.24 3.37
CA PRO A 314 18.76 -16.56 3.69
C PRO A 314 18.40 -16.12 5.11
N LEU A 315 17.11 -15.89 5.36
CA LEU A 315 16.60 -15.67 6.71
C LEU A 315 16.84 -16.89 7.59
N THR A 316 17.24 -16.66 8.84
CA THR A 316 17.27 -17.73 9.87
C THR A 316 15.88 -17.85 10.48
N VAL A 317 15.11 -18.85 10.10
CA VAL A 317 13.71 -18.98 10.50
C VAL A 317 13.53 -20.06 11.57
N GLN A 318 12.76 -19.75 12.60
CA GLN A 318 12.30 -20.67 13.63
C GLN A 318 10.83 -20.44 13.91
N SER A 319 10.03 -21.51 13.88
CA SER A 319 8.63 -21.49 14.29
C SER A 319 8.47 -21.85 15.76
N TYR A 320 7.45 -21.29 16.40
CA TYR A 320 7.03 -21.64 17.75
C TYR A 320 5.53 -21.98 17.79
N PRO A 321 5.10 -22.94 18.64
CA PRO A 321 3.70 -23.31 18.74
C PRO A 321 2.89 -22.18 19.35
N GLN A 322 1.74 -21.86 18.73
CA GLN A 322 0.83 -20.82 19.20
C GLN A 322 0.27 -21.14 20.59
N GLN A 323 0.01 -22.43 20.87
CA GLN A 323 -0.50 -22.89 22.15
C GLN A 323 0.66 -23.36 23.05
N ASN A 324 0.77 -22.78 24.26
CA ASN A 324 1.81 -23.11 25.27
C ASN A 324 3.24 -23.11 24.68
N PRO A 325 3.70 -22.03 24.09
CA PRO A 325 4.99 -21.99 23.43
C PRO A 325 6.12 -22.17 24.46
N ASN A 326 7.05 -23.08 24.19
CA ASN A 326 8.34 -23.11 24.88
C ASN A 326 9.28 -22.09 24.23
N LEU A 327 8.95 -20.83 24.42
CA LEU A 327 9.62 -19.71 23.75
C LEU A 327 11.12 -19.66 24.06
N ARG A 328 11.52 -20.10 25.26
CA ARG A 328 12.93 -20.15 25.65
C ARG A 328 13.72 -21.15 24.80
N ALA A 329 13.14 -22.31 24.52
CA ALA A 329 13.80 -23.33 23.69
C ALA A 329 13.93 -22.85 22.23
N GLU A 330 12.87 -22.26 21.68
CA GLU A 330 12.88 -21.75 20.30
C GLU A 330 13.84 -20.57 20.13
N MET A 331 13.86 -19.66 21.09
CA MET A 331 14.83 -18.57 21.16
C MET A 331 16.27 -19.09 21.24
N SER A 332 16.52 -20.11 22.05
CA SER A 332 17.84 -20.73 22.15
C SER A 332 18.33 -21.31 20.83
N LYS A 333 17.43 -21.88 20.03
CA LYS A 333 17.76 -22.40 18.68
C LYS A 333 18.14 -21.26 17.71
N VAL A 334 17.28 -20.23 17.63
CA VAL A 334 17.55 -19.05 16.78
C VAL A 334 18.90 -18.41 17.10
N LEU A 335 19.21 -18.29 18.39
CA LEU A 335 20.40 -17.61 18.87
C LEU A 335 21.62 -18.53 19.00
N ASN A 336 21.49 -19.84 18.66
CA ASN A 336 22.54 -20.86 18.85
C ASN A 336 23.06 -20.95 20.30
N SER A 337 22.28 -20.51 21.28
CA SER A 337 22.70 -20.54 22.68
C SER A 337 22.67 -21.94 23.28
N ASP A 338 21.80 -22.83 22.79
CA ASP A 338 21.74 -24.28 23.11
C ASP A 338 23.02 -25.01 22.68
N ALA A 339 23.52 -24.72 21.47
CA ALA A 339 24.79 -25.26 21.00
C ALA A 339 25.97 -24.74 21.84
N SER A 340 25.94 -23.49 22.28
CA SER A 340 26.92 -22.92 23.20
C SER A 340 26.87 -23.59 24.58
N GLN A 341 25.67 -23.83 25.12
CA GLN A 341 25.47 -24.52 26.38
C GLN A 341 25.91 -26.00 26.33
N SER A 342 25.60 -26.67 25.21
CA SER A 342 26.03 -28.04 24.98
C SER A 342 27.57 -28.17 24.96
N ARG A 343 28.26 -27.26 24.29
CA ARG A 343 29.73 -27.18 24.27
C ARG A 343 30.31 -26.95 25.67
N ALA A 344 29.73 -26.03 26.43
CA ALA A 344 30.15 -25.79 27.81
C ALA A 344 29.95 -27.01 28.72
N GLY A 345 28.81 -27.69 28.59
CA GLY A 345 28.52 -28.93 29.32
C GLY A 345 29.45 -30.10 28.94
N HIS A 346 29.82 -30.20 27.67
CA HIS A 346 30.83 -31.16 27.20
C HIS A 346 32.22 -30.86 27.78
N LEU A 347 32.63 -29.58 27.75
CA LEU A 347 33.90 -29.15 28.30
C LEU A 347 33.97 -29.38 29.83
N SER A 348 32.91 -29.01 30.57
CA SER A 348 32.80 -29.23 32.02
C SER A 348 32.96 -30.72 32.39
N ARG A 349 32.35 -31.62 31.61
CA ARG A 349 32.51 -33.07 31.77
C ARG A 349 33.92 -33.56 31.47
N THR A 350 34.57 -33.01 30.42
CA THR A 350 35.91 -33.38 30.00
C THR A 350 36.96 -33.00 31.04
N ILE A 351 36.84 -31.80 31.65
CA ILE A 351 37.78 -31.32 32.68
C ILE A 351 37.37 -31.74 34.10
N ASN A 352 36.20 -32.37 34.24
CA ASN A 352 35.62 -32.81 35.53
C ASN A 352 35.52 -31.68 36.57
N GLN A 353 35.21 -30.44 36.10
CA GLN A 353 35.03 -29.24 36.93
C GLN A 353 33.82 -28.44 36.46
N PRO A 354 33.05 -27.84 37.40
CA PRO A 354 31.99 -26.92 37.02
C PRO A 354 32.59 -25.67 36.37
N ILE A 355 32.02 -25.27 35.21
CA ILE A 355 32.41 -24.07 34.51
C ILE A 355 31.30 -23.03 34.70
N GLU A 356 31.65 -21.86 35.19
CA GLU A 356 30.75 -20.69 35.09
C GLU A 356 30.57 -20.35 33.63
N PHE A 357 29.34 -20.39 33.14
CA PHE A 357 29.03 -20.24 31.74
C PHE A 357 27.84 -19.34 31.56
N PHE A 358 28.03 -18.30 30.72
CA PHE A 358 26.96 -17.51 30.17
C PHE A 358 26.73 -17.94 28.71
N PRO A 359 25.49 -18.30 28.31
CA PRO A 359 25.20 -18.65 26.93
C PRO A 359 25.62 -17.53 25.99
N ARG A 360 26.48 -17.84 25.04
CA ARG A 360 26.86 -16.89 24.01
C ARG A 360 25.90 -17.02 22.85
N THR A 361 25.21 -15.94 22.56
CA THR A 361 24.39 -15.81 21.36
C THR A 361 25.28 -15.61 20.14
N ARG A 362 24.74 -15.95 18.96
CA ARG A 362 25.41 -15.64 17.70
C ARG A 362 25.52 -14.11 17.53
N LYS A 363 26.66 -13.68 17.00
CA LYS A 363 27.00 -12.25 16.85
C LYS A 363 26.82 -11.71 15.44
N ASP A 364 26.47 -12.60 14.52
CA ASP A 364 26.28 -12.26 13.11
C ASP A 364 24.88 -11.73 12.80
N LEU A 365 23.90 -11.87 13.74
CA LEU A 365 22.58 -11.31 13.56
C LEU A 365 22.60 -9.79 13.66
N GLU A 366 21.99 -9.14 12.68
CA GLU A 366 21.89 -7.68 12.56
C GLU A 366 20.49 -7.17 12.88
N ALA A 367 19.45 -7.99 12.69
CA ALA A 367 18.06 -7.70 13.04
C ALA A 367 17.27 -8.97 13.34
N MET A 368 16.12 -8.80 13.98
CA MET A 368 15.19 -9.89 14.27
C MET A 368 13.75 -9.46 13.95
N ILE A 369 13.01 -10.35 13.30
CA ILE A 369 11.58 -10.20 13.04
C ILE A 369 10.82 -11.14 13.98
N LEU A 370 9.81 -10.62 14.67
CA LEU A 370 8.89 -11.37 15.52
C LEU A 370 7.50 -11.36 14.90
N MET A 371 6.99 -12.52 14.49
CA MET A 371 5.63 -12.68 13.97
C MET A 371 4.74 -13.37 15.02
N GLY A 372 3.60 -12.78 15.26
CA GLY A 372 2.59 -13.21 16.24
C GLY A 372 1.70 -12.04 16.61
N ASP A 373 0.65 -12.31 17.38
CA ASP A 373 -0.21 -11.27 17.92
C ASP A 373 0.46 -10.49 19.07
N GLU A 374 -0.16 -9.38 19.47
CA GLU A 374 0.35 -8.50 20.53
C GLU A 374 0.65 -9.26 21.83
N LYS A 375 -0.23 -10.20 22.23
CA LYS A 375 -0.10 -10.95 23.48
C LYS A 375 1.08 -11.92 23.45
N GLN A 376 1.26 -12.60 22.33
CA GLN A 376 2.37 -13.54 22.12
C GLN A 376 3.71 -12.79 22.12
N ILE A 377 3.78 -11.69 21.39
CA ILE A 377 5.01 -10.91 21.29
C ILE A 377 5.34 -10.18 22.60
N ALA A 378 4.35 -9.74 23.38
CA ALA A 378 4.56 -9.18 24.70
C ALA A 378 5.19 -10.19 25.70
N ILE A 379 4.93 -11.49 25.52
CA ILE A 379 5.60 -12.55 26.30
C ILE A 379 7.02 -12.82 25.77
N LEU A 380 7.21 -12.73 24.48
CA LEU A 380 8.43 -13.12 23.80
C LEU A 380 9.51 -12.03 23.85
N ARG A 381 9.12 -10.77 23.65
CA ARG A 381 10.05 -9.63 23.59
C ARG A 381 10.91 -9.45 24.85
N PRO A 382 10.38 -9.53 26.08
CA PRO A 382 11.21 -9.41 27.29
C PRO A 382 12.27 -10.49 27.44
N GLN A 383 12.03 -11.68 26.86
CA GLN A 383 13.01 -12.78 26.91
C GLN A 383 14.27 -12.47 26.09
N LEU A 384 14.20 -11.60 25.09
CA LEU A 384 15.37 -11.13 24.34
C LEU A 384 16.33 -10.32 25.22
N ASP A 385 15.80 -9.57 26.17
CA ASP A 385 16.63 -8.83 27.14
C ASP A 385 17.49 -9.77 28.01
N TYR A 386 16.99 -10.97 28.31
CA TYR A 386 17.76 -11.99 29.04
C TYR A 386 19.01 -12.44 28.27
N TYR A 387 18.94 -12.48 26.93
CA TYR A 387 20.07 -12.86 26.09
C TYR A 387 21.04 -11.69 25.81
N LEU A 388 20.81 -10.51 26.39
CA LEU A 388 21.61 -9.30 26.19
C LEU A 388 21.80 -8.96 24.70
N LEU A 389 20.74 -9.13 23.92
CA LEU A 389 20.72 -8.81 22.50
C LEU A 389 20.40 -7.33 22.33
N ASP A 390 21.34 -6.61 21.74
CA ASP A 390 21.18 -5.23 21.28
C ASP A 390 20.99 -5.23 19.77
N LEU A 391 19.85 -5.75 19.32
CA LEU A 391 19.47 -5.86 17.93
C LEU A 391 18.18 -5.07 17.67
N PRO A 392 18.05 -4.41 16.52
CA PRO A 392 16.77 -3.91 16.03
C PRO A 392 15.75 -5.05 15.92
N ILE A 393 14.58 -4.83 16.52
CA ILE A 393 13.49 -5.81 16.53
C ILE A 393 12.34 -5.25 15.72
N TYR A 394 11.86 -6.07 14.79
CA TYR A 394 10.76 -5.77 13.91
C TYR A 394 9.56 -6.67 14.22
N GLY A 395 8.38 -6.19 13.93
CA GLY A 395 7.13 -6.95 14.00
C GLY A 395 6.30 -6.75 12.73
N THR A 396 5.10 -7.29 12.76
CA THR A 396 4.09 -7.13 11.70
C THR A 396 2.94 -6.25 12.16
N SER A 397 2.04 -5.88 11.25
CA SER A 397 0.83 -5.11 11.56
C SER A 397 -0.10 -5.76 12.59
N MET A 398 0.09 -7.04 12.86
CA MET A 398 -0.59 -7.78 13.94
C MET A 398 -0.29 -7.24 15.35
N LEU A 399 0.75 -6.40 15.50
CA LEU A 399 1.07 -5.68 16.74
C LEU A 399 0.30 -4.36 16.88
N THR A 400 -0.49 -3.98 15.88
CA THR A 400 -1.39 -2.82 16.02
C THR A 400 -2.37 -3.10 17.16
N PRO A 401 -2.51 -2.20 18.14
CA PRO A 401 -3.40 -2.42 19.29
C PRO A 401 -4.83 -2.74 18.86
N ASP A 402 -5.47 -3.69 19.53
CA ASP A 402 -6.88 -4.05 19.28
C ASP A 402 -7.83 -2.86 19.49
N GLN A 403 -7.51 -1.97 20.45
CA GLN A 403 -8.24 -0.74 20.72
C GLN A 403 -7.53 0.45 20.09
N LEU A 404 -8.07 0.98 18.98
CA LEU A 404 -7.47 2.10 18.25
C LEU A 404 -7.69 3.44 18.98
N SER A 405 -8.90 3.68 19.49
CA SER A 405 -9.27 4.95 20.13
C SER A 405 -8.55 5.22 21.45
N HIS A 406 -8.10 4.17 22.14
CA HIS A 406 -7.49 4.25 23.47
C HIS A 406 -6.40 3.20 23.65
N ALA A 407 -5.44 3.19 22.74
CA ALA A 407 -4.29 2.28 22.80
C ALA A 407 -3.55 2.45 24.14
N LYS A 408 -3.54 1.40 24.96
CA LYS A 408 -2.84 1.42 26.24
C LYS A 408 -1.35 1.20 26.02
N PRO A 409 -0.49 1.94 26.75
CA PRO A 409 0.95 1.70 26.67
C PRO A 409 1.29 0.25 27.06
N ASN A 410 2.04 -0.44 26.20
CA ASN A 410 2.51 -1.81 26.44
C ASN A 410 4.04 -1.82 26.53
N ARG A 411 4.57 -1.85 27.76
CA ARG A 411 6.03 -1.80 28.02
C ARG A 411 6.75 -3.07 27.59
N ASP A 412 6.03 -4.19 27.48
CA ASP A 412 6.62 -5.46 27.06
C ASP A 412 6.97 -5.47 25.57
N LEU A 413 6.42 -4.55 24.78
CA LEU A 413 6.73 -4.36 23.37
C LEU A 413 7.77 -3.26 23.08
N LYS A 414 8.43 -2.72 24.11
CA LYS A 414 9.41 -1.63 23.97
C LYS A 414 10.38 -1.85 22.82
N ASN A 415 10.66 -0.81 22.06
CA ASN A 415 11.62 -0.74 20.96
C ASN A 415 11.34 -1.68 19.77
N ILE A 416 10.16 -2.29 19.67
CA ILE A 416 9.75 -2.99 18.45
C ILE A 416 9.32 -1.96 17.40
N ARG A 417 9.83 -2.10 16.18
CA ARG A 417 9.46 -1.33 14.99
C ARG A 417 8.56 -2.19 14.12
N PHE A 418 7.46 -1.65 13.63
CA PHE A 418 6.52 -2.43 12.81
C PHE A 418 5.63 -1.53 11.97
N PRO A 419 5.10 -2.02 10.84
CA PRO A 419 4.07 -1.33 10.10
C PRO A 419 2.73 -1.41 10.86
N SER A 420 2.07 -0.27 11.09
CA SER A 420 0.80 -0.20 11.84
C SER A 420 -0.25 0.64 11.10
N PHE A 421 -1.45 0.62 11.63
CA PHE A 421 -2.53 1.48 11.17
C PHE A 421 -2.34 2.91 11.67
N PRO A 422 -2.45 3.93 10.80
CA PRO A 422 -2.42 5.34 11.22
C PRO A 422 -3.43 5.66 12.32
N ALA A 423 -4.61 5.04 12.29
CA ALA A 423 -5.64 5.20 13.31
C ALA A 423 -5.22 4.79 14.73
N ALA A 424 -4.16 4.00 14.88
CA ALA A 424 -3.59 3.67 16.19
C ALA A 424 -2.61 4.72 16.73
N LEU A 425 -2.19 5.68 15.89
CA LEU A 425 -1.16 6.68 16.19
C LEU A 425 -1.74 8.06 16.46
N ASP A 426 -2.99 8.28 16.09
CA ASP A 426 -3.70 9.53 16.22
C ASP A 426 -5.06 9.29 16.89
N PRO A 427 -5.64 10.27 17.61
CA PRO A 427 -6.97 10.12 18.18
C PRO A 427 -8.00 9.68 17.13
N SER A 428 -8.56 8.48 17.31
CA SER A 428 -9.44 7.85 16.33
C SER A 428 -10.85 7.69 16.90
N PRO A 429 -11.91 7.96 16.11
CA PRO A 429 -13.28 7.62 16.49
C PRO A 429 -13.56 6.11 16.39
N LEU A 430 -12.61 5.33 15.86
CA LEU A 430 -12.74 3.90 15.58
C LEU A 430 -12.28 3.07 16.78
N GLU A 431 -13.03 2.03 17.10
CA GLU A 431 -12.71 1.19 18.27
C GLU A 431 -11.68 0.12 17.95
N ASN A 432 -11.73 -0.45 16.75
CA ASN A 432 -10.87 -1.58 16.38
C ASN A 432 -10.56 -1.62 14.88
N GLY A 433 -9.69 -2.56 14.49
CA GLY A 433 -9.23 -2.71 13.11
C GLY A 433 -10.34 -3.06 12.10
N LEU A 434 -11.40 -3.78 12.50
CA LEU A 434 -12.52 -4.08 11.59
C LEU A 434 -13.41 -2.85 11.34
N GLU A 435 -13.55 -1.98 12.33
CA GLU A 435 -14.18 -0.67 12.10
C GLU A 435 -13.30 0.20 11.17
N ALA A 436 -11.99 0.19 11.37
CA ALA A 436 -11.05 0.87 10.47
C ALA A 436 -11.17 0.35 9.03
N PHE A 437 -11.30 -0.97 8.86
CA PHE A 437 -11.53 -1.58 7.56
C PHE A 437 -12.86 -1.17 6.93
N GLY A 438 -13.93 -1.12 7.72
CA GLY A 438 -15.23 -0.61 7.26
C GLY A 438 -15.18 0.86 6.84
N TRP A 439 -14.49 1.69 7.63
CA TRP A 439 -14.23 3.10 7.31
C TRP A 439 -13.51 3.24 5.97
N ASP A 440 -12.41 2.53 5.80
CA ASP A 440 -11.59 2.59 4.59
C ASP A 440 -12.31 1.98 3.37
N SER A 441 -13.19 1.00 3.59
CA SER A 441 -14.03 0.44 2.52
C SER A 441 -14.99 1.50 1.97
N PHE A 442 -15.54 2.36 2.82
CA PHE A 442 -16.35 3.50 2.39
C PHE A 442 -15.50 4.54 1.65
N LEU A 443 -14.30 4.88 2.16
CA LEU A 443 -13.39 5.80 1.48
C LEU A 443 -12.98 5.28 0.09
N VAL A 444 -12.61 4.00 -0.01
CA VAL A 444 -12.24 3.39 -1.30
C VAL A 444 -13.42 3.41 -2.27
N ALA A 445 -14.65 3.16 -1.79
CA ALA A 445 -15.85 3.19 -2.63
C ALA A 445 -16.14 4.59 -3.14
N THR A 446 -16.09 5.60 -2.28
CA THR A 446 -16.39 7.00 -2.64
C THR A 446 -15.30 7.65 -3.48
N HIS A 447 -14.04 7.19 -3.36
CA HIS A 447 -12.89 7.73 -4.07
C HIS A 447 -12.38 6.83 -5.22
N LYS A 448 -13.12 5.78 -5.60
CA LYS A 448 -12.70 4.79 -6.60
C LYS A 448 -12.16 5.44 -7.88
N ASP A 449 -12.87 6.43 -8.39
CA ASP A 449 -12.54 7.08 -9.67
C ASP A 449 -11.28 7.98 -9.57
N LEU A 450 -10.93 8.46 -8.37
CA LEU A 450 -9.65 9.13 -8.11
C LEU A 450 -8.50 8.15 -7.90
N LEU A 451 -8.78 7.00 -7.29
CA LEU A 451 -7.78 5.97 -7.00
C LEU A 451 -7.36 5.19 -8.26
N ALA A 452 -8.25 5.04 -9.24
CA ALA A 452 -7.99 4.34 -10.49
C ALA A 452 -6.84 5.00 -11.30
N PRO A 453 -6.75 6.35 -11.46
CA PRO A 453 -5.63 7.00 -12.11
C PRO A 453 -4.38 7.14 -11.23
N GLY A 454 -4.31 6.48 -10.08
CA GLY A 454 -3.12 6.40 -9.25
C GLY A 454 -3.04 7.41 -8.10
N LEU A 455 -4.11 8.14 -7.80
CA LEU A 455 -4.18 8.94 -6.57
C LEU A 455 -4.26 8.04 -5.35
N MET A 456 -3.87 8.58 -4.20
CA MET A 456 -3.91 7.85 -2.92
C MET A 456 -4.92 8.50 -1.98
N VAL A 457 -5.63 7.67 -1.23
CA VAL A 457 -6.49 8.12 -0.13
C VAL A 457 -5.89 7.72 1.22
N HIS A 458 -5.86 8.66 2.18
CA HIS A 458 -5.34 8.44 3.53
C HIS A 458 -6.44 7.91 4.44
N GLY A 459 -6.49 6.59 4.60
CA GLY A 459 -7.47 5.91 5.42
C GLY A 459 -6.98 5.61 6.83
N ALA A 460 -7.85 4.99 7.60
CA ALA A 460 -7.59 4.56 8.97
C ALA A 460 -6.56 3.43 9.06
N MET A 461 -6.53 2.52 8.08
CA MET A 461 -5.56 1.42 8.00
C MET A 461 -4.26 1.81 7.27
N GLY A 462 -4.27 2.86 6.47
CA GLY A 462 -3.11 3.28 5.69
C GLY A 462 -3.46 4.15 4.49
N GLN A 463 -2.49 4.35 3.62
CA GLN A 463 -2.70 5.04 2.35
C GLN A 463 -3.11 4.00 1.29
N HIS A 464 -4.26 4.22 0.65
CA HIS A 464 -4.82 3.30 -0.34
C HIS A 464 -4.67 3.83 -1.76
N SER A 465 -4.32 2.93 -2.68
CA SER A 465 -4.40 3.14 -4.12
C SER A 465 -4.91 1.86 -4.80
N ILE A 466 -5.34 1.94 -6.05
CA ILE A 466 -5.80 0.78 -6.81
C ILE A 466 -4.71 0.38 -7.79
N THR A 467 -4.32 -0.90 -7.77
CA THR A 467 -3.34 -1.47 -8.70
C THR A 467 -3.96 -1.78 -10.07
N ALA A 468 -3.12 -1.98 -11.09
CA ALA A 468 -3.57 -2.40 -12.42
C ALA A 468 -4.34 -3.74 -12.44
N THR A 469 -4.28 -4.54 -11.37
CA THR A 469 -5.03 -5.79 -11.21
C THR A 469 -6.31 -5.63 -10.38
N ASN A 470 -6.80 -4.40 -10.23
CA ASN A 470 -7.96 -4.05 -9.41
C ASN A 470 -7.87 -4.50 -7.94
N LYS A 471 -6.67 -4.54 -7.38
CA LYS A 471 -6.46 -4.80 -5.95
C LYS A 471 -6.08 -3.51 -5.24
N VAL A 472 -6.59 -3.31 -4.04
CA VAL A 472 -6.19 -2.15 -3.21
C VAL A 472 -4.80 -2.41 -2.64
N PHE A 473 -3.87 -1.54 -3.00
CA PHE A 473 -2.58 -1.46 -2.32
C PHE A 473 -2.73 -0.57 -1.10
N THR A 474 -2.38 -1.08 0.08
CA THR A 474 -2.37 -0.33 1.33
C THR A 474 -0.95 -0.12 1.81
N LYS A 475 -0.50 1.12 1.86
CA LYS A 475 0.77 1.49 2.47
C LYS A 475 0.56 1.77 3.94
N LEU A 476 1.16 0.93 4.79
CA LEU A 476 1.10 1.04 6.25
C LEU A 476 2.04 2.14 6.77
N THR A 477 1.77 2.64 7.95
CA THR A 477 2.63 3.62 8.63
C THR A 477 3.63 2.91 9.53
N TRP A 478 4.92 3.21 9.37
CA TRP A 478 5.95 2.68 10.26
C TRP A 478 5.88 3.30 11.65
N SER A 479 5.87 2.45 12.66
CA SER A 479 5.66 2.78 14.06
C SER A 479 6.67 2.09 14.97
N ARG A 480 6.77 2.57 16.19
CA ARG A 480 7.55 1.92 17.24
C ARG A 480 6.91 2.08 18.62
N PHE A 481 7.13 1.12 19.48
CA PHE A 481 6.86 1.28 20.90
C PHE A 481 8.05 1.95 21.60
N LEU A 482 7.81 3.05 22.32
CA LEU A 482 8.80 3.69 23.17
C LEU A 482 9.11 2.83 24.42
N ASN A 483 10.14 3.18 25.18
CA ASN A 483 10.49 2.49 26.43
C ASN A 483 9.37 2.50 27.47
N ASN A 484 8.50 3.50 27.45
CA ASN A 484 7.32 3.60 28.32
C ASN A 484 6.13 2.78 27.80
N GLY A 485 6.26 2.13 26.63
CA GLY A 485 5.21 1.35 25.97
C GLY A 485 4.24 2.15 25.12
N GLN A 486 4.45 3.46 24.97
CA GLN A 486 3.62 4.29 24.10
C GLN A 486 3.95 4.01 22.63
N LEU A 487 2.92 3.85 21.81
CA LEU A 487 3.05 3.71 20.36
C LEU A 487 3.19 5.10 19.72
N VAL A 488 4.19 5.24 18.85
CA VAL A 488 4.44 6.49 18.12
C VAL A 488 4.88 6.21 16.67
N PRO A 489 4.70 7.14 15.74
CA PRO A 489 5.27 7.01 14.40
C PRO A 489 6.79 6.84 14.47
N LEU A 490 7.36 5.97 13.64
CA LEU A 490 8.80 5.79 13.53
C LEU A 490 9.47 7.04 12.93
N TYR A 491 8.77 7.68 11.97
CA TYR A 491 9.16 8.91 11.28
C TYR A 491 8.06 9.96 11.47
N PRO A 492 8.06 10.71 12.58
CA PRO A 492 7.02 11.70 12.89
C PRO A 492 6.84 12.76 11.79
N GLU A 493 7.95 13.19 11.16
CA GLU A 493 7.98 14.18 10.08
C GLU A 493 7.33 13.70 8.76
N LYS A 494 7.13 12.38 8.61
CA LYS A 494 6.49 11.73 7.45
C LYS A 494 5.11 11.17 7.78
N PHE A 495 4.66 11.36 9.03
CA PHE A 495 3.36 10.86 9.45
C PHE A 495 2.26 11.79 8.94
N THR A 496 1.34 11.24 8.18
CA THR A 496 0.12 11.91 7.77
C THR A 496 -1.04 11.27 8.52
N PRO A 497 -1.78 12.02 9.35
CA PRO A 497 -2.95 11.52 10.04
C PRO A 497 -4.00 10.97 9.05
N PRO A 498 -4.79 9.98 9.46
CA PRO A 498 -5.90 9.50 8.65
C PRO A 498 -6.98 10.58 8.52
N TYR A 499 -7.67 10.54 7.40
CA TYR A 499 -8.79 11.44 7.18
C TYR A 499 -10.04 10.93 7.91
N PHE A 500 -10.48 11.67 8.92
CA PHE A 500 -11.70 11.38 9.69
C PHE A 500 -12.81 12.43 9.49
N GLY A 501 -12.76 13.23 8.44
CA GLY A 501 -13.79 14.22 8.09
C GLY A 501 -13.78 15.50 8.92
N GLN A 502 -13.19 15.50 10.11
CA GLN A 502 -13.19 16.67 11.01
C GLN A 502 -12.10 17.70 10.72
N LEU A 503 -11.02 17.30 10.03
CA LEU A 503 -9.84 18.14 9.82
C LEU A 503 -10.05 19.30 8.82
N GLU A 504 -11.05 19.20 7.93
CA GLU A 504 -11.30 20.26 6.96
C GLU A 504 -11.94 21.49 7.59
N SER A 505 -12.88 21.30 8.53
CA SER A 505 -13.57 22.43 9.19
C SER A 505 -12.72 23.10 10.28
N ASP A 506 -11.90 22.35 11.00
CA ASP A 506 -11.10 22.89 12.11
C ASP A 506 -9.85 23.63 11.62
N TYR A 507 -9.26 23.22 10.51
CA TYR A 507 -8.12 23.95 9.89
C TYR A 507 -8.56 25.25 9.22
N GLU A 508 -9.73 25.28 8.58
CA GLU A 508 -10.25 26.52 7.96
C GLU A 508 -10.72 27.53 9.00
N ASN A 509 -11.20 27.08 10.15
CA ASN A 509 -11.75 27.94 11.19
C ASN A 509 -10.74 28.44 12.23
N ASN A 510 -9.55 27.84 12.34
CA ASN A 510 -8.57 28.15 13.38
C ASN A 510 -7.29 28.84 12.90
N LEU A 511 -7.04 28.94 11.60
CA LEU A 511 -5.92 29.68 11.08
C LEU A 511 -6.36 31.12 10.71
N SER A 512 -5.70 32.10 11.34
CA SER A 512 -5.86 33.49 10.92
C SER A 512 -5.33 33.66 9.49
N PRO A 513 -5.83 34.66 8.72
CA PRO A 513 -5.29 34.97 7.40
C PRO A 513 -3.78 35.17 7.38
N ASP A 514 -3.20 35.71 8.46
CA ASP A 514 -1.75 35.92 8.62
C ASP A 514 -0.98 34.61 8.83
N GLU A 515 -1.57 33.62 9.50
CA GLU A 515 -0.99 32.27 9.65
C GLU A 515 -1.07 31.48 8.35
N MET A 516 -2.14 31.62 7.61
CA MET A 516 -2.30 31.05 6.27
C MET A 516 -1.27 31.62 5.29
N ASP A 517 -1.07 32.93 5.29
CA ASP A 517 -0.07 33.59 4.44
C ASP A 517 1.36 33.24 4.86
N LYS A 518 1.62 33.01 6.13
CA LYS A 518 2.92 32.54 6.64
C LYS A 518 3.22 31.11 6.20
N ILE A 519 2.26 30.18 6.33
CA ILE A 519 2.39 28.80 5.84
C ILE A 519 2.62 28.79 4.33
N ARG A 520 1.90 29.64 3.59
CA ARG A 520 2.06 29.81 2.14
C ARG A 520 3.44 30.34 1.78
N GLN A 521 3.97 31.32 2.54
CA GLN A 521 5.31 31.86 2.34
C GLN A 521 6.40 30.86 2.76
N ASP A 522 6.20 30.09 3.80
CA ASP A 522 7.13 29.05 4.22
C ASP A 522 7.21 27.91 3.18
N LEU A 523 6.09 27.50 2.63
CA LEU A 523 6.01 26.57 1.47
C LEU A 523 6.70 27.14 0.23
N LEU A 524 6.45 28.39 -0.10
CA LEU A 524 7.11 29.08 -1.23
C LEU A 524 8.62 29.19 -1.02
N ASN A 525 9.07 29.46 0.21
CA ASN A 525 10.48 29.52 0.55
C ASN A 525 11.14 28.13 0.51
N GLU A 526 10.41 27.07 0.91
CA GLU A 526 10.88 25.69 0.81
C GLU A 526 11.02 25.22 -0.64
N ILE A 527 10.11 25.64 -1.52
CA ILE A 527 10.14 25.35 -2.96
C ILE A 527 11.25 26.17 -3.67
N THR A 528 11.50 27.43 -3.25
CA THR A 528 12.40 28.35 -3.94
C THR A 528 13.84 28.38 -3.41
N GLN A 529 14.11 27.81 -2.24
CA GLN A 529 15.46 27.69 -1.72
C GLN A 529 16.03 26.29 -1.99
N PRO A 530 17.09 26.16 -2.81
CA PRO A 530 17.82 24.90 -2.87
C PRO A 530 18.49 24.67 -1.49
N ARG A 531 18.08 23.63 -0.79
CA ARG A 531 18.77 23.14 0.42
C ARG A 531 20.15 22.62 0.02
N PHE A 532 21.14 23.50 -0.02
CA PHE A 532 22.55 23.14 -0.22
C PHE A 532 23.31 22.86 1.10
N ASP A 533 22.67 22.99 2.24
CA ASP A 533 23.32 22.80 3.54
C ASP A 533 22.74 21.55 4.21
N GLU A 534 23.52 20.50 4.20
CA GLU A 534 23.56 19.26 5.00
C GLU A 534 23.63 17.97 4.17
N LEU A 535 24.68 17.88 3.35
CA LEU A 535 25.20 16.55 3.02
C LEU A 535 26.06 16.10 4.20
N PRO A 536 25.81 14.95 4.86
CA PRO A 536 26.71 14.43 5.86
C PRO A 536 28.07 14.16 5.23
N GLU A 537 29.12 14.70 5.83
CA GLU A 537 30.52 14.49 5.43
C GLU A 537 30.76 12.97 5.29
N ARG A 538 31.22 12.55 4.12
CA ARG A 538 31.65 11.17 3.90
C ARG A 538 32.76 10.83 4.89
N PRO A 539 32.66 9.73 5.66
CA PRO A 539 33.76 9.29 6.48
C PRO A 539 34.95 8.98 5.56
N SER A 540 36.08 9.70 5.79
CA SER A 540 37.35 9.43 5.13
C SER A 540 37.89 8.08 5.63
N PHE A 541 37.84 7.07 4.79
CA PHE A 541 38.61 5.84 5.00
C PHE A 541 40.06 6.16 4.69
N THR A 542 40.91 6.26 5.72
CA THR A 542 42.35 6.09 5.61
C THR A 542 42.68 4.60 5.65
N PHE A 543 43.42 4.14 4.62
CA PHE A 543 43.97 2.78 4.49
C PHE A 543 44.92 2.41 5.62
#